data_72a47af8f78a160b6934725f5f7a45bb
#
_entry.id   72a47af8f78a160b6934725f5f7a45bb
#
_cell.length_a   1.000
_cell.length_b   1.000
_cell.length_c   1.000
_cell.angle_alpha   90.00
_cell.angle_beta   90.00
_cell.angle_gamma   90.00
#
_symmetry.space_group_name_H-M   'P 1'
#
loop_
_entity.id
_entity.type
_entity.pdbx_description
1 polymer ?
#
loop_
_entity_poly.entity_id
_entity_poly.type
_entity_poly.pdbx_seq_one_letter_code
_entity_poly.pdbx_strand_id
1 'polypeptide(L)'
;LLRQNFVDSQQGRTVLLFAAMLLAYALPAVLGGNGYLGVYLCGIWLGNAKLSQKRYLVYFFDVLTNVCQVIIFFLLGLLVTPVELPAVLLPALGIMAFLTVAARPVVVAVLLAPFRAPAAQIGVVSWAGLRGAASIVFAISAVLSGMPMRYNLYNLVFCIVLFSIAVQG
;
A
#
# COMPACT_ATOMS: atom_id res chain seq x y z
N LEU A 1 -28.82 21.50 -17.65
CA LEU A 1 -29.68 20.45 -17.06
C LEU A 1 -28.98 19.10 -16.99
N LEU A 2 -28.42 18.55 -18.08
CA LEU A 2 -27.72 17.25 -18.08
C LEU A 2 -26.44 17.24 -17.21
N ARG A 3 -25.71 18.35 -17.16
CA ARG A 3 -24.50 18.50 -16.35
C ARG A 3 -24.79 18.55 -14.84
N GLN A 4 -25.87 19.17 -14.42
CA GLN A 4 -26.30 19.20 -13.01
C GLN A 4 -26.79 17.83 -12.55
N ASN A 5 -27.61 17.14 -13.34
CA ASN A 5 -28.09 15.80 -13.02
C ASN A 5 -26.96 14.75 -12.91
N PHE A 6 -25.86 14.91 -13.67
CA PHE A 6 -24.70 14.00 -13.57
C PHE A 6 -23.95 14.19 -12.25
N VAL A 7 -23.72 15.44 -11.83
CA VAL A 7 -23.04 15.74 -10.55
C VAL A 7 -23.88 15.32 -9.34
N ASP A 8 -25.21 15.42 -9.45
CA ASP A 8 -26.13 15.03 -8.38
C ASP A 8 -26.37 13.52 -8.32
N SER A 9 -26.03 12.79 -9.39
CA SER A 9 -26.10 11.33 -9.39
C SER A 9 -25.01 10.70 -8.53
N GLN A 10 -25.34 9.61 -7.87
CA GLN A 10 -24.38 8.83 -7.07
C GLN A 10 -23.17 8.38 -7.90
N GLN A 11 -23.41 7.91 -9.13
CA GLN A 11 -22.39 7.45 -10.06
C GLN A 11 -21.48 8.61 -10.51
N GLY A 12 -22.07 9.76 -10.85
CA GLY A 12 -21.31 10.94 -11.27
C GLY A 12 -20.37 11.45 -10.19
N ARG A 13 -20.79 11.47 -8.93
CA ARG A 13 -19.92 11.82 -7.80
C ARG A 13 -18.77 10.86 -7.63
N THR A 14 -19.02 9.56 -7.77
CA THR A 14 -17.95 8.54 -7.68
C THR A 14 -16.90 8.74 -8.76
N VAL A 15 -17.32 8.96 -10.00
CA VAL A 15 -16.43 9.24 -11.13
C VAL A 15 -15.62 10.52 -10.91
N LEU A 16 -16.26 11.58 -10.43
CA LEU A 16 -15.57 12.85 -10.13
C LEU A 16 -14.54 12.69 -9.03
N LEU A 17 -14.85 11.96 -7.96
CA LEU A 17 -13.88 11.70 -6.89
C LEU A 17 -12.74 10.81 -7.35
N PHE A 18 -13.01 9.81 -8.20
CA PHE A 18 -11.96 9.00 -8.82
C PHE A 18 -11.05 9.85 -9.71
N ALA A 19 -11.62 10.71 -10.55
CA ALA A 19 -10.86 11.67 -11.36
C ALA A 19 -10.03 12.64 -10.49
N ALA A 20 -10.59 13.12 -9.38
CA ALA A 20 -9.86 13.99 -8.44
C ALA A 20 -8.67 13.26 -7.80
N MET A 21 -8.80 11.97 -7.46
CA MET A 21 -7.68 11.16 -6.96
C MET A 21 -6.59 10.95 -8.02
N LEU A 22 -6.96 10.71 -9.28
CA LEU A 22 -5.98 10.63 -10.37
C LEU A 22 -5.25 11.95 -10.58
N LEU A 23 -5.94 13.08 -10.50
CA LEU A 23 -5.33 14.41 -10.55
C LEU A 23 -4.42 14.66 -9.34
N ALA A 24 -4.83 14.23 -8.15
CA ALA A 24 -4.01 14.33 -6.94
C ALA A 24 -2.71 13.52 -7.03
N TYR A 25 -2.68 12.47 -7.86
CA TYR A 25 -1.44 11.76 -8.19
C TYR A 25 -0.64 12.50 -9.28
N ALA A 26 -1.31 12.87 -10.37
CA ALA A 26 -0.64 13.37 -11.57
C ALA A 26 -0.02 14.76 -11.36
N LEU A 27 -0.71 15.67 -10.67
CA LEU A 27 -0.22 17.05 -10.48
C LEU A 27 1.12 17.09 -9.73
N PRO A 28 1.28 16.47 -8.55
CA PRO A 28 2.59 16.45 -7.89
C PRO A 28 3.65 15.73 -8.71
N ALA A 29 3.29 14.64 -9.39
CA ALA A 29 4.24 13.86 -10.20
C ALA A 29 4.81 14.69 -11.37
N VAL A 30 3.98 15.47 -12.07
CA VAL A 30 4.42 16.37 -13.15
C VAL A 30 5.29 17.51 -12.62
N LEU A 31 5.04 17.97 -11.41
CA LEU A 31 5.83 19.04 -10.76
C LEU A 31 7.14 18.53 -10.11
N GLY A 32 7.50 17.26 -10.33
CA GLY A 32 8.70 16.65 -9.75
C GLY A 32 8.55 16.24 -8.27
N GLY A 33 7.33 16.25 -7.75
CA GLY A 33 7.00 15.81 -6.41
C GLY A 33 6.55 14.34 -6.35
N ASN A 34 6.14 13.91 -5.14
CA ASN A 34 5.67 12.54 -4.93
C ASN A 34 4.15 12.43 -5.09
N GLY A 35 3.70 11.82 -6.20
CA GLY A 35 2.28 11.59 -6.50
C GLY A 35 1.57 10.69 -5.46
N TYR A 36 2.28 9.71 -4.89
CA TYR A 36 1.71 8.84 -3.84
C TYR A 36 1.35 9.62 -2.58
N LEU A 37 2.22 10.56 -2.19
CA LEU A 37 1.94 11.45 -1.07
C LEU A 37 0.74 12.36 -1.38
N GLY A 38 0.63 12.87 -2.60
CA GLY A 38 -0.49 13.68 -3.05
C GLY A 38 -1.84 12.95 -2.90
N VAL A 39 -1.93 11.71 -3.37
CA VAL A 39 -3.13 10.88 -3.22
C VAL A 39 -3.42 10.57 -1.76
N TYR A 40 -2.38 10.28 -0.96
CA TYR A 40 -2.55 9.99 0.47
C TYR A 40 -3.15 11.18 1.22
N LEU A 41 -2.64 12.39 1.00
CA LEU A 41 -3.17 13.61 1.62
C LEU A 41 -4.60 13.91 1.14
N CYS A 42 -4.87 13.72 -0.15
CA CYS A 42 -6.22 13.83 -0.71
C CYS A 42 -7.18 12.83 -0.05
N GLY A 43 -6.74 11.59 0.14
CA GLY A 43 -7.53 10.54 0.82
C GLY A 43 -7.86 10.89 2.28
N ILE A 44 -6.90 11.43 3.05
CA ILE A 44 -7.13 11.91 4.41
C ILE A 44 -8.17 13.04 4.42
N TRP A 45 -8.02 14.01 3.52
CA TRP A 45 -8.94 15.14 3.43
C TRP A 45 -10.36 14.70 3.08
N LEU A 46 -10.52 13.86 2.06
CA LEU A 46 -11.81 13.27 1.68
C LEU A 46 -12.40 12.38 2.77
N GLY A 47 -11.54 11.62 3.46
CA GLY A 47 -11.93 10.77 4.59
C GLY A 47 -12.53 11.55 5.75
N ASN A 48 -12.07 12.78 6.01
CA ASN A 48 -12.58 13.65 7.05
C ASN A 48 -13.74 14.55 6.57
N ALA A 49 -13.96 14.68 5.25
CA ALA A 49 -15.04 15.49 4.72
C ALA A 49 -16.42 14.85 4.95
N LYS A 50 -17.42 15.69 5.18
CA LYS A 50 -18.84 15.28 5.28
C LYS A 50 -19.39 15.05 3.87
N LEU A 51 -19.10 13.89 3.29
CA LEU A 51 -19.57 13.51 1.96
C LEU A 51 -20.94 12.82 2.07
N SER A 52 -21.88 13.26 1.23
CA SER A 52 -23.14 12.54 1.06
C SER A 52 -22.86 11.15 0.49
N GLN A 53 -23.48 10.11 1.08
CA GLN A 53 -23.32 8.70 0.66
C GLN A 53 -21.88 8.16 0.78
N LYS A 54 -21.12 8.62 1.78
CA LYS A 54 -19.75 8.19 2.04
C LYS A 54 -19.59 6.66 2.06
N ARG A 55 -20.58 5.93 2.58
CA ARG A 55 -20.54 4.45 2.65
C ARG A 55 -20.40 3.80 1.27
N TYR A 56 -21.11 4.32 0.27
CA TYR A 56 -21.01 3.79 -1.10
C TYR A 56 -19.65 4.08 -1.72
N LEU A 57 -19.12 5.28 -1.49
CA LEU A 57 -17.79 5.65 -1.96
C LEU A 57 -16.71 4.75 -1.36
N VAL A 58 -16.75 4.53 -0.05
CA VAL A 58 -15.82 3.61 0.64
C VAL A 58 -15.92 2.21 0.03
N TYR A 59 -17.12 1.67 -0.14
CA TYR A 59 -17.31 0.35 -0.75
C TYR A 59 -16.74 0.28 -2.17
N PHE A 60 -16.98 1.29 -2.99
CA PHE A 60 -16.42 1.35 -4.35
C PHE A 60 -14.89 1.32 -4.35
N PHE A 61 -14.26 2.14 -3.51
CA PHE A 61 -12.80 2.18 -3.42
C PHE A 61 -12.22 0.91 -2.79
N ASP A 62 -12.90 0.27 -1.86
CA ASP A 62 -12.50 -1.02 -1.30
C ASP A 62 -12.49 -2.11 -2.36
N VAL A 63 -13.56 -2.21 -3.17
CA VAL A 63 -13.62 -3.17 -4.28
C VAL A 63 -12.50 -2.90 -5.30
N LEU A 64 -12.33 -1.63 -5.70
CA LEU A 64 -11.27 -1.23 -6.63
C LEU A 64 -9.88 -1.58 -6.10
N THR A 65 -9.63 -1.29 -4.83
CA THR A 65 -8.36 -1.61 -4.16
C THR A 65 -8.10 -3.12 -4.16
N ASN A 66 -9.10 -3.93 -3.84
CA ASN A 66 -8.97 -5.39 -3.86
C ASN A 66 -8.65 -5.92 -5.25
N VAL A 67 -9.33 -5.43 -6.29
CA VAL A 67 -9.05 -5.81 -7.68
C VAL A 67 -7.62 -5.42 -8.08
N CYS A 68 -7.23 -4.17 -7.82
CA CYS A 68 -5.87 -3.70 -8.10
C CYS A 68 -4.82 -4.52 -7.33
N GLN A 69 -5.10 -4.87 -6.08
CA GLN A 69 -4.20 -5.70 -5.27
C GLN A 69 -3.98 -7.08 -5.87
N VAL A 70 -5.04 -7.74 -6.32
CA VAL A 70 -4.94 -9.04 -7.00
C VAL A 70 -4.09 -8.93 -8.27
N ILE A 71 -4.31 -7.88 -9.08
CA ILE A 71 -3.53 -7.64 -10.30
C ILE A 71 -2.04 -7.42 -9.96
N ILE A 72 -1.74 -6.61 -8.97
CA ILE A 72 -0.35 -6.32 -8.56
C ILE A 72 0.35 -7.59 -8.07
N PHE A 73 -0.30 -8.40 -7.24
CA PHE A 73 0.28 -9.67 -6.79
C PHE A 73 0.47 -10.68 -7.92
N PHE A 74 -0.47 -10.74 -8.86
CA PHE A 74 -0.35 -11.56 -10.05
C PHE A 74 0.85 -11.12 -10.91
N LEU A 75 0.98 -9.84 -11.20
CA LEU A 75 2.11 -9.30 -11.96
C LEU A 75 3.44 -9.53 -11.22
N LEU A 76 3.47 -9.37 -9.90
CA LEU A 76 4.66 -9.68 -9.12
C LEU A 76 5.06 -11.14 -9.29
N GLY A 77 4.10 -12.07 -9.25
CA GLY A 77 4.35 -13.50 -9.47
C GLY A 77 4.91 -13.80 -10.85
N LEU A 78 4.49 -13.08 -11.89
CA LEU A 78 5.02 -13.22 -13.25
C LEU A 78 6.45 -12.66 -13.42
N LEU A 79 6.80 -11.63 -12.65
CA LEU A 79 8.13 -11.00 -12.70
C LEU A 79 9.21 -11.78 -11.93
N VAL A 80 8.80 -12.75 -11.13
CA VAL A 80 9.72 -13.57 -10.34
C VAL A 80 10.47 -14.57 -11.23
N THR A 81 11.77 -14.65 -11.02
CA THR A 81 12.64 -15.67 -11.64
C THR A 81 12.90 -16.81 -10.65
N PRO A 82 12.26 -17.99 -10.82
CA PRO A 82 12.33 -19.08 -9.84
C PRO A 82 13.75 -19.59 -9.56
N VAL A 83 14.62 -19.54 -10.58
CA VAL A 83 16.00 -20.01 -10.47
C VAL A 83 16.84 -19.19 -9.48
N GLU A 84 16.51 -17.91 -9.30
CA GLU A 84 17.21 -16.99 -8.39
C GLU A 84 16.65 -16.97 -6.98
N LEU A 85 15.48 -17.59 -6.74
CA LEU A 85 14.81 -17.60 -5.44
C LEU A 85 15.70 -18.15 -4.32
N PRO A 86 16.45 -19.27 -4.47
CA PRO A 86 17.30 -19.79 -3.41
C PRO A 86 18.36 -18.79 -2.92
N ALA A 87 18.88 -17.95 -3.82
CA ALA A 87 19.89 -16.95 -3.48
C ALA A 87 19.34 -15.80 -2.61
N VAL A 88 18.07 -15.47 -2.78
CA VAL A 88 17.41 -14.37 -2.04
C VAL A 88 16.60 -14.85 -0.84
N LEU A 89 16.41 -16.17 -0.68
CA LEU A 89 15.60 -16.77 0.38
C LEU A 89 16.14 -16.42 1.77
N LEU A 90 17.43 -16.62 1.98
CA LEU A 90 18.07 -16.38 3.28
C LEU A 90 18.03 -14.89 3.67
N PRO A 91 18.47 -13.94 2.81
CA PRO A 91 18.35 -12.53 3.12
C PRO A 91 16.89 -12.07 3.28
N ALA A 92 15.95 -12.60 2.49
CA ALA A 92 14.54 -12.28 2.62
C ALA A 92 13.96 -12.70 3.98
N LEU A 93 14.28 -13.91 4.44
CA LEU A 93 13.89 -14.40 5.77
C LEU A 93 14.51 -13.55 6.88
N GLY A 94 15.79 -13.20 6.77
CA GLY A 94 16.46 -12.34 7.74
C GLY A 94 15.81 -10.95 7.85
N ILE A 95 15.56 -10.32 6.72
CA ILE A 95 14.86 -9.02 6.67
C ILE A 95 13.45 -9.13 7.22
N MET A 96 12.70 -10.15 6.83
CA MET A 96 11.32 -10.37 7.32
C MET A 96 11.31 -10.58 8.83
N ALA A 97 12.17 -11.44 9.35
CA ALA A 97 12.27 -11.72 10.78
C ALA A 97 12.66 -10.45 11.58
N PHE A 98 13.67 -9.71 11.11
CA PHE A 98 14.10 -8.46 11.73
C PHE A 98 12.97 -7.43 11.75
N LEU A 99 12.27 -7.25 10.63
CA LEU A 99 11.17 -6.29 10.54
C LEU A 99 9.99 -6.68 11.42
N THR A 100 9.67 -7.98 11.54
CA THR A 100 8.51 -8.45 12.31
C THR A 100 8.81 -8.48 13.80
N VAL A 101 9.99 -8.95 14.20
CA VAL A 101 10.32 -9.20 15.61
C VAL A 101 10.95 -7.96 16.28
N ALA A 102 11.74 -7.19 15.57
CA ALA A 102 12.46 -6.06 16.14
C ALA A 102 11.89 -4.70 15.71
N ALA A 103 11.89 -4.41 14.40
CA ALA A 103 11.56 -3.07 13.93
C ALA A 103 10.12 -2.65 14.24
N ARG A 104 9.15 -3.52 13.97
CA ARG A 104 7.73 -3.21 14.19
C ARG A 104 7.37 -3.05 15.66
N PRO A 105 7.69 -3.98 16.57
CA PRO A 105 7.38 -3.80 17.99
C PRO A 105 8.00 -2.53 18.57
N VAL A 106 9.23 -2.21 18.19
CA VAL A 106 9.89 -0.97 18.65
C VAL A 106 9.15 0.27 18.16
N VAL A 107 8.83 0.34 16.86
CA VAL A 107 8.13 1.49 16.29
C VAL A 107 6.72 1.62 16.87
N VAL A 108 5.98 0.53 16.99
CA VAL A 108 4.63 0.53 17.57
C VAL A 108 4.67 0.93 19.04
N ALA A 109 5.63 0.42 19.82
CA ALA A 109 5.79 0.78 21.23
C ALA A 109 6.10 2.27 21.37
N VAL A 110 7.01 2.82 20.57
CA VAL A 110 7.36 4.25 20.60
C VAL A 110 6.16 5.13 20.23
N LEU A 111 5.42 4.75 19.18
CA LEU A 111 4.25 5.51 18.72
C LEU A 111 3.06 5.44 19.69
N LEU A 112 2.86 4.30 20.36
CA LEU A 112 1.77 4.13 21.32
C LEU A 112 2.14 4.53 22.78
N ALA A 113 3.43 4.75 23.05
CA ALA A 113 3.89 5.20 24.37
C ALA A 113 3.13 6.43 24.91
N PRO A 114 2.90 7.53 24.13
CA PRO A 114 2.16 8.69 24.62
C PRO A 114 0.68 8.37 24.93
N PHE A 115 0.12 7.34 24.34
CA PHE A 115 -1.28 6.92 24.55
C PHE A 115 -1.44 5.91 25.68
N ARG A 116 -0.35 5.53 26.37
CA ARG A 116 -0.35 4.53 27.46
C ARG A 116 -1.07 3.23 27.08
N ALA A 117 -0.90 2.77 25.84
CA ALA A 117 -1.53 1.57 25.36
C ALA A 117 -1.05 0.32 26.13
N PRO A 118 -1.93 -0.64 26.45
CA PRO A 118 -1.54 -1.87 27.12
C PRO A 118 -0.63 -2.72 26.21
N ALA A 119 0.32 -3.46 26.83
CA ALA A 119 1.28 -4.30 26.10
C ALA A 119 0.63 -5.31 25.14
N ALA A 120 -0.55 -5.82 25.48
CA ALA A 120 -1.32 -6.70 24.62
C ALA A 120 -1.73 -6.01 23.29
N GLN A 121 -2.15 -4.75 23.35
CA GLN A 121 -2.50 -3.97 22.17
C GLN A 121 -1.27 -3.69 21.30
N ILE A 122 -0.14 -3.37 21.90
CA ILE A 122 1.14 -3.19 21.20
C ILE A 122 1.52 -4.49 20.49
N GLY A 123 1.38 -5.63 21.13
CA GLY A 123 1.66 -6.95 20.55
C GLY A 123 0.79 -7.26 19.34
N VAL A 124 -0.52 -7.09 19.46
CA VAL A 124 -1.47 -7.35 18.36
C VAL A 124 -1.22 -6.42 17.16
N VAL A 125 -1.03 -5.13 17.40
CA VAL A 125 -0.76 -4.16 16.32
C VAL A 125 0.58 -4.45 15.64
N SER A 126 1.60 -4.86 16.40
CA SER A 126 2.91 -5.24 15.85
C SER A 126 2.82 -6.49 14.97
N TRP A 127 2.03 -7.48 15.38
CA TRP A 127 1.85 -8.71 14.64
C TRP A 127 0.97 -8.53 13.39
N ALA A 128 -0.15 -7.82 13.52
CA ALA A 128 -1.14 -7.61 12.44
C ALA A 128 -0.63 -6.76 11.26
N GLY A 129 0.64 -6.41 11.23
CA GLY A 129 1.23 -5.57 10.20
C GLY A 129 1.47 -6.29 8.87
N LEU A 130 0.42 -6.75 8.21
CA LEU A 130 0.50 -7.33 6.86
C LEU A 130 1.17 -6.37 5.85
N ARG A 131 1.96 -6.94 4.94
CA ARG A 131 2.59 -6.18 3.86
C ARG A 131 1.62 -6.05 2.71
N GLY A 132 1.27 -4.80 2.38
CA GLY A 132 0.36 -4.50 1.28
C GLY A 132 1.05 -4.38 -0.07
N ALA A 133 0.25 -4.21 -1.12
CA ALA A 133 0.69 -4.00 -2.50
C ALA A 133 1.62 -2.78 -2.67
N ALA A 134 1.57 -1.81 -1.77
CA ALA A 134 2.44 -0.63 -1.80
C ALA A 134 3.94 -0.98 -1.78
N SER A 135 4.35 -2.00 -1.01
CA SER A 135 5.76 -2.44 -0.98
C SER A 135 6.24 -2.95 -2.35
N ILE A 136 5.34 -3.58 -3.11
CA ILE A 136 5.61 -4.08 -4.47
C ILE A 136 5.77 -2.90 -5.43
N VAL A 137 4.87 -1.93 -5.36
CA VAL A 137 4.92 -0.73 -6.22
C VAL A 137 6.20 0.06 -5.98
N PHE A 138 6.63 0.24 -4.73
CA PHE A 138 7.90 0.89 -4.41
C PHE A 138 9.12 0.08 -4.88
N ALA A 139 9.07 -1.25 -4.81
CA ALA A 139 10.11 -2.11 -5.36
C ALA A 139 10.23 -1.94 -6.88
N ILE A 140 9.11 -1.93 -7.60
CA ILE A 140 9.07 -1.69 -9.04
C ILE A 140 9.65 -0.31 -9.36
N SER A 141 9.25 0.72 -8.65
CA SER A 141 9.77 2.09 -8.84
C SER A 141 11.27 2.18 -8.61
N ALA A 142 11.81 1.48 -7.60
CA ALA A 142 13.24 1.46 -7.32
C ALA A 142 14.04 0.74 -8.42
N VAL A 143 13.52 -0.35 -8.97
CA VAL A 143 14.17 -1.05 -10.10
C VAL A 143 14.16 -0.18 -11.36
N LEU A 144 13.04 0.50 -11.64
CA LEU A 144 12.94 1.41 -12.80
C LEU A 144 13.86 2.62 -12.69
N SER A 145 14.26 3.01 -11.48
CA SER A 145 15.22 4.10 -11.25
C SER A 145 16.67 3.72 -11.60
N GLY A 146 16.94 2.47 -12.03
CA GLY A 146 18.26 2.02 -12.47
C GLY A 146 19.31 1.94 -11.38
N MET A 147 18.92 1.83 -10.11
CA MET A 147 19.85 1.67 -9.00
C MET A 147 20.61 0.33 -9.11
N PRO A 148 21.94 0.31 -8.97
CA PRO A 148 22.71 -0.92 -8.95
C PRO A 148 22.33 -1.74 -7.71
N MET A 149 21.78 -2.93 -7.91
CA MET A 149 21.35 -3.80 -6.83
C MET A 149 22.10 -5.14 -6.87
N ARG A 150 22.49 -5.63 -5.70
CA ARG A 150 23.20 -6.91 -5.56
C ARG A 150 22.29 -8.11 -5.84
N TYR A 151 21.00 -7.97 -5.55
CA TYR A 151 19.99 -9.02 -5.73
C TYR A 151 18.84 -8.50 -6.59
N ASN A 152 18.16 -9.40 -7.27
CA ASN A 152 16.92 -9.09 -7.97
C ASN A 152 15.86 -8.67 -6.95
N LEU A 153 15.51 -7.38 -6.96
CA LEU A 153 14.62 -6.80 -5.97
C LEU A 153 13.22 -7.40 -6.02
N TYR A 154 12.76 -7.80 -7.22
CA TYR A 154 11.46 -8.46 -7.36
C TYR A 154 11.41 -9.77 -6.60
N ASN A 155 12.44 -10.61 -6.74
CA ASN A 155 12.54 -11.89 -6.05
C ASN A 155 12.62 -11.70 -4.53
N LEU A 156 13.39 -10.70 -4.07
CA LEU A 156 13.50 -10.38 -2.65
C LEU A 156 12.17 -9.95 -2.05
N VAL A 157 11.49 -8.99 -2.70
CA VAL A 157 10.18 -8.48 -2.24
C VAL A 157 9.13 -9.56 -2.30
N PHE A 158 9.12 -10.39 -3.35
CA PHE A 158 8.21 -11.53 -3.47
C PHE A 158 8.36 -12.48 -2.27
N CYS A 159 9.59 -12.92 -1.98
CA CYS A 159 9.86 -13.79 -0.83
C CYS A 159 9.40 -13.16 0.50
N ILE A 160 9.74 -11.88 0.72
CA ILE A 160 9.34 -11.17 1.94
C ILE A 160 7.82 -11.10 2.09
N VAL A 161 7.09 -10.79 1.00
CA VAL A 161 5.64 -10.70 1.00
C VAL A 161 5.01 -12.07 1.20
N LEU A 162 5.50 -13.09 0.48
CA LEU A 162 5.02 -14.47 0.59
C LEU A 162 5.18 -15.01 2.01
N PHE A 163 6.36 -14.85 2.62
CA PHE A 163 6.59 -15.25 4.00
C PHE A 163 5.74 -14.44 4.99
N SER A 164 5.54 -13.14 4.76
CA SER A 164 4.68 -12.33 5.61
C SER A 164 3.24 -12.84 5.59
N ILE A 165 2.72 -13.18 4.41
CA ILE A 165 1.37 -13.73 4.27
C ILE A 165 1.29 -15.13 4.92
N ALA A 166 2.30 -15.98 4.70
CA ALA A 166 2.30 -17.34 5.26
C ALA A 166 2.37 -17.38 6.79
N VAL A 167 3.05 -16.40 7.42
CA VAL A 167 3.27 -16.38 8.88
C VAL A 167 2.26 -15.50 9.60
N GLN A 168 1.80 -14.41 8.99
CA GLN A 168 0.95 -13.40 9.61
C GLN A 168 -0.48 -13.36 9.04
N GLY A 169 -0.72 -13.96 7.85
CA GLY A 169 -2.05 -14.10 7.23
C GLY A 169 -2.73 -15.37 7.69
#